data_8171fdd3f8cc1aa2a5d09c2887fd05d1
#
_entry.id   8171fdd3f8cc1aa2a5d09c2887fd05d1
#
_cell.length_a   1.000
_cell.length_b   1.000
_cell.length_c   1.000
_cell.angle_alpha   90.00
_cell.angle_beta   90.00
_cell.angle_gamma   90.00
#
_symmetry.space_group_name_H-M   'P 1'
#
loop_
_entity.id
_entity.type
_entity.pdbx_description
1 polymer ?
#
loop_
_entity_poly.entity_id
_entity_poly.type
_entity_poly.pdbx_seq_one_letter_code
_entity_poly.pdbx_strand_id
1 'polypeptide(L)'
;MDERAQHPATDGAYATILVCDDDPSLRELVRAVLGSGYRFVEAADGTEALGLAREERPDLIVLDVMLPGLSGIEVLEELRTDDGLKEIPVVVITAWSHAEIDAQVAGADRFVSKPFDPDELSTAVEELLA
;
A
#
# COMPACT_ATOMS: atom_id res chain seq x y z
N MET A 1 -12.02 -5.24 23.99
CA MET A 1 -12.11 -5.52 23.41
C MET A 1 -12.12 -5.49 22.81
N ASP A 2 -12.06 -5.24 22.58
CA ASP A 2 -12.10 -5.36 21.91
C ASP A 2 -12.06 -5.31 21.24
N GLU A 3 -12.20 -4.96 20.80
CA GLU A 3 -12.26 -4.95 20.17
C GLU A 3 -12.09 -4.91 19.42
N ARG A 4 -12.52 -4.66 19.14
CA ARG A 4 -12.34 -4.68 18.17
C ARG A 4 -12.48 -5.27 17.73
N ALA A 5 -12.59 -5.26 17.49
CA ALA A 5 -12.58 -5.87 17.09
C ALA A 5 -12.50 -6.29 16.79
N GLN A 6 -12.71 -6.22 16.56
CA GLN A 6 -12.28 -6.59 16.19
C GLN A 6 -11.63 -7.04 15.71
N HIS A 7 -11.42 -6.72 15.16
CA HIS A 7 -10.33 -7.41 14.86
C HIS A 7 -9.87 -8.12 15.90
N PRO A 8 -9.65 -9.00 15.95
CA PRO A 8 -9.34 -9.81 16.87
C PRO A 8 -8.17 -9.62 17.35
N ALA A 9 -8.03 -9.29 18.21
CA ALA A 9 -6.96 -9.14 18.76
C ALA A 9 -6.19 -10.20 19.02
N THR A 10 -6.02 -10.94 18.56
CA THR A 10 -5.22 -11.87 18.85
C THR A 10 -4.08 -11.48 18.25
N ASP A 11 -3.09 -11.84 18.60
CA ASP A 11 -2.05 -11.62 17.95
C ASP A 11 -2.26 -11.80 16.57
N GLY A 12 -1.80 -11.10 15.74
CA GLY A 12 -1.95 -11.17 14.34
C GLY A 12 -3.27 -10.74 13.85
N ALA A 13 -4.04 -10.18 14.74
CA ALA A 13 -5.34 -9.80 14.34
C ALA A 13 -5.38 -8.59 13.47
N TYR A 14 -4.39 -7.75 13.45
CA TYR A 14 -4.40 -6.55 12.63
C TYR A 14 -3.88 -6.84 11.24
N ALA A 15 -4.54 -6.29 10.23
CA ALA A 15 -4.03 -6.35 8.87
C ALA A 15 -2.74 -5.55 8.78
N THR A 16 -1.80 -6.03 7.99
CA THR A 16 -0.52 -5.38 7.76
C THR A 16 -0.57 -4.61 6.45
N ILE A 17 -0.21 -3.33 6.52
CA ILE A 17 -0.16 -2.46 5.35
C ILE A 17 1.27 -2.02 5.13
N LEU A 18 1.79 -2.26 3.92
CA LEU A 18 3.10 -1.78 3.51
C LEU A 18 2.92 -0.45 2.81
N VAL A 19 3.57 0.60 3.32
CA VAL A 19 3.48 1.96 2.76
C VAL A 19 4.80 2.27 2.09
N CYS A 20 4.78 2.51 0.78
CA CYS A 20 5.97 2.72 -0.03
C CYS A 20 5.97 4.14 -0.61
N ASP A 21 6.80 5.01 -0.06
CA ASP A 21 6.96 6.37 -0.52
C ASP A 21 8.30 6.87 0.01
N ASP A 22 9.04 7.64 -0.79
CA ASP A 22 10.34 8.12 -0.35
C ASP A 22 10.24 9.32 0.60
N ASP A 23 9.07 9.91 0.76
CA ASP A 23 8.86 11.03 1.66
C ASP A 23 8.35 10.51 3.01
N PRO A 24 9.16 10.59 4.08
CA PRO A 24 8.73 10.10 5.39
C PRO A 24 7.51 10.84 5.93
N SER A 25 7.33 12.12 5.58
CA SER A 25 6.15 12.86 6.01
C SER A 25 4.88 12.30 5.39
N LEU A 26 4.96 11.85 4.14
CA LEU A 26 3.81 11.27 3.49
C LEU A 26 3.49 9.90 4.07
N ARG A 27 4.51 9.09 4.37
CA ARG A 27 4.29 7.80 5.03
C ARG A 27 3.59 8.01 6.38
N GLU A 28 4.03 9.02 7.14
CA GLU A 28 3.41 9.35 8.42
C GLU A 28 1.95 9.78 8.24
N LEU A 29 1.69 10.59 7.22
CA LEU A 29 0.33 11.04 6.93
C LEU A 29 -0.58 9.85 6.57
N VAL A 30 -0.11 8.93 5.76
CA VAL A 30 -0.88 7.74 5.40
C VAL A 30 -1.24 6.94 6.67
N ARG A 31 -0.27 6.74 7.55
CA ARG A 31 -0.54 6.03 8.81
C ARG A 31 -1.57 6.76 9.67
N ALA A 32 -1.46 8.10 9.73
CA ALA A 32 -2.41 8.89 10.52
C ALA A 32 -3.82 8.81 9.95
N VAL A 33 -3.94 8.87 8.63
CA VAL A 33 -5.23 8.82 7.96
C VAL A 33 -5.89 7.46 8.15
N LEU A 34 -5.13 6.38 8.04
CA LEU A 34 -5.69 5.03 8.14
C LEU A 34 -5.93 4.61 9.59
N GLY A 35 -5.21 5.21 10.53
CA GLY A 35 -5.49 5.02 11.95
C GLY A 35 -4.78 3.83 12.56
N SER A 36 -5.10 3.53 13.80
CA SER A 36 -4.35 2.59 14.62
C SER A 36 -4.82 1.14 14.51
N GLY A 37 -5.78 0.86 13.64
CA GLY A 37 -6.30 -0.50 13.49
C GLY A 37 -5.47 -1.40 12.58
N TYR A 38 -4.31 -0.93 12.14
CA TYR A 38 -3.45 -1.68 11.21
C TYR A 38 -2.03 -1.75 11.74
N ARG A 39 -1.30 -2.78 11.30
CA ARG A 39 0.13 -2.85 11.51
C ARG A 39 0.79 -2.28 10.25
N PHE A 40 1.71 -1.34 10.41
CA PHE A 40 2.35 -0.69 9.26
C PHE A 40 3.80 -1.09 9.10
N VAL A 41 4.21 -1.30 7.85
CA VAL A 41 5.60 -1.51 7.46
C VAL A 41 5.89 -0.45 6.41
N GLU A 42 7.08 0.14 6.40
CA GLU A 42 7.39 1.27 5.52
C GLU A 42 8.60 1.00 4.65
N ALA A 43 8.54 1.43 3.41
CA ALA A 43 9.64 1.35 2.46
C ALA A 43 9.86 2.71 1.82
N ALA A 44 11.12 3.08 1.63
CA ALA A 44 11.49 4.38 1.06
C ALA A 44 11.92 4.29 -0.40
N ASP A 45 12.10 3.10 -0.95
CA ASP A 45 12.46 2.92 -2.35
C ASP A 45 11.89 1.59 -2.87
N GLY A 46 11.97 1.41 -4.18
CA GLY A 46 11.34 0.25 -4.83
C GLY A 46 11.96 -1.08 -4.47
N THR A 47 13.28 -1.11 -4.29
CA THR A 47 13.97 -2.36 -3.93
C THR A 47 13.58 -2.78 -2.52
N GLU A 48 13.55 -1.84 -1.60
CA GLU A 48 13.10 -2.09 -0.23
C GLU A 48 11.63 -2.53 -0.22
N ALA A 49 10.81 -1.91 -1.05
CA ALA A 49 9.38 -2.27 -1.12
C ALA A 49 9.20 -3.74 -1.51
N LEU A 50 9.91 -4.20 -2.54
CA LEU A 50 9.82 -5.60 -2.94
C LEU A 50 10.35 -6.54 -1.88
N GLY A 51 11.48 -6.20 -1.26
CA GLY A 51 12.06 -7.02 -0.20
C GLY A 51 11.10 -7.18 0.96
N LEU A 52 10.48 -6.08 1.39
CA LEU A 52 9.53 -6.11 2.50
C LEU A 52 8.23 -6.82 2.12
N ALA A 53 7.78 -6.67 0.88
CA ALA A 53 6.59 -7.39 0.43
C ALA A 53 6.80 -8.90 0.52
N ARG A 54 7.97 -9.38 0.12
CA ARG A 54 8.31 -10.80 0.18
C ARG A 54 8.47 -11.28 1.62
N GLU A 55 9.07 -10.46 2.47
CA GLU A 55 9.34 -10.84 3.84
C GLU A 55 8.09 -10.77 4.72
N GLU A 56 7.34 -9.69 4.62
CA GLU A 56 6.21 -9.43 5.52
C GLU A 56 4.88 -9.95 4.99
N ARG A 57 4.75 -10.16 3.69
CA ARG A 57 3.51 -10.57 3.04
C ARG A 57 2.33 -9.75 3.52
N PRO A 58 2.35 -8.43 3.25
CA PRO A 58 1.30 -7.55 3.77
C PRO A 58 -0.06 -7.89 3.17
N ASP A 59 -1.10 -7.44 3.84
CA ASP A 59 -2.48 -7.63 3.39
C ASP A 59 -2.86 -6.60 2.33
N LEU A 60 -2.13 -5.49 2.28
CA LEU A 60 -2.37 -4.43 1.31
C LEU A 60 -1.11 -3.59 1.17
N ILE A 61 -0.88 -3.04 -0.01
CA ILE A 61 0.26 -2.16 -0.27
C ILE A 61 -0.24 -0.82 -0.76
N VAL A 62 0.24 0.27 -0.14
CA VAL A 62 0.05 1.63 -0.62
C VAL A 62 1.35 2.02 -1.30
N LEU A 63 1.31 2.35 -2.58
CA LEU A 63 2.49 2.45 -3.41
C LEU A 63 2.54 3.75 -4.20
N ASP A 64 3.59 4.54 -3.98
CA ASP A 64 3.85 5.71 -4.82
C ASP A 64 4.54 5.25 -6.10
N VAL A 65 4.12 5.79 -7.23
CA VAL A 65 4.73 5.47 -8.52
C VAL A 65 6.14 6.04 -8.63
N MET A 66 6.39 7.19 -7.99
CA MET A 66 7.64 7.91 -8.13
C MET A 66 8.66 7.51 -7.06
N LEU A 67 9.04 6.25 -7.02
CA LEU A 67 10.04 5.76 -6.07
C LEU A 67 11.43 5.77 -6.68
N PRO A 68 12.47 6.04 -5.89
CA PRO A 68 13.85 5.88 -6.37
C PRO A 68 14.19 4.40 -6.46
N GLY A 69 15.19 4.06 -7.23
CA GLY A 69 15.56 2.67 -7.49
C GLY A 69 14.58 2.08 -8.50
N LEU A 70 13.88 1.04 -8.12
CA LEU A 70 12.79 0.53 -8.95
C LEU A 70 11.60 1.47 -8.80
N SER A 71 10.99 1.86 -9.92
CA SER A 71 9.81 2.71 -9.87
C SER A 71 8.63 1.93 -9.30
N GLY A 72 7.59 2.65 -8.88
CA GLY A 72 6.37 1.99 -8.39
C GLY A 72 5.75 1.08 -9.44
N ILE A 73 5.81 1.44 -10.71
CA ILE A 73 5.28 0.59 -11.79
C ILE A 73 6.08 -0.71 -11.88
N GLU A 74 7.41 -0.61 -11.79
CA GLU A 74 8.25 -1.81 -11.82
C GLU A 74 7.98 -2.71 -10.61
N VAL A 75 7.79 -2.10 -9.44
CA VAL A 75 7.44 -2.85 -8.24
C VAL A 75 6.12 -3.59 -8.46
N LEU A 76 5.12 -2.90 -9.00
CA LEU A 76 3.81 -3.49 -9.23
C LEU A 76 3.89 -4.66 -10.21
N GLU A 77 4.67 -4.51 -11.29
CA GLU A 77 4.86 -5.59 -12.26
C GLU A 77 5.49 -6.82 -11.61
N GLU A 78 6.51 -6.61 -10.77
CA GLU A 78 7.15 -7.71 -10.07
C GLU A 78 6.19 -8.40 -9.10
N LEU A 79 5.37 -7.62 -8.40
CA LEU A 79 4.39 -8.19 -7.49
C LEU A 79 3.40 -9.10 -8.23
N ARG A 80 2.96 -8.68 -9.40
CA ARG A 80 1.92 -9.42 -10.15
C ARG A 80 2.47 -10.69 -10.82
N THR A 81 3.79 -10.81 -10.94
CA THR A 81 4.40 -12.03 -11.50
C THR A 81 4.90 -12.97 -10.41
N ASP A 82 4.84 -12.57 -9.14
CA ASP A 82 5.30 -13.41 -8.04
C ASP A 82 4.11 -14.17 -7.47
N ASP A 83 4.13 -15.49 -7.56
CA ASP A 83 3.00 -16.33 -7.11
C ASP A 83 2.61 -16.10 -5.66
N GLY A 84 3.56 -15.76 -4.82
CA GLY A 84 3.28 -15.50 -3.40
C GLY A 84 2.70 -14.13 -3.12
N LEU A 85 2.75 -13.20 -4.09
CA LEU A 85 2.40 -11.80 -3.87
C LEU A 85 1.33 -11.28 -4.84
N LYS A 86 1.02 -12.02 -5.88
CA LYS A 86 0.19 -11.49 -6.99
C LYS A 86 -1.24 -11.18 -6.59
N GLU A 87 -1.71 -11.70 -5.47
CA GLU A 87 -3.07 -11.45 -5.01
C GLU A 87 -3.16 -10.30 -4.01
N ILE A 88 -2.04 -9.72 -3.59
CA ILE A 88 -2.07 -8.64 -2.61
C ILE A 88 -2.65 -7.39 -3.28
N PRO A 89 -3.69 -6.79 -2.70
CA PRO A 89 -4.27 -5.57 -3.27
C PRO A 89 -3.30 -4.39 -3.15
N VAL A 90 -3.26 -3.56 -4.19
CA VAL A 90 -2.37 -2.41 -4.24
C VAL A 90 -3.16 -1.14 -4.54
N VAL A 91 -2.99 -0.14 -3.68
CA VAL A 91 -3.51 1.22 -3.90
C VAL A 91 -2.33 2.07 -4.35
N VAL A 92 -2.40 2.61 -5.57
CA VAL A 92 -1.35 3.47 -6.10
C VAL A 92 -1.67 4.92 -5.75
N ILE A 93 -0.72 5.64 -5.17
CA ILE A 93 -0.84 7.07 -4.92
C ILE A 93 0.14 7.78 -5.84
N THR A 94 -0.33 8.76 -6.59
CA THR A 94 0.55 9.47 -7.52
C THR A 94 0.05 10.89 -7.82
N ALA A 95 1.00 11.81 -8.00
CA ALA A 95 0.71 13.15 -8.48
C ALA A 95 0.76 13.21 -10.01
N TRP A 96 1.17 12.12 -10.64
CA TRP A 96 1.46 12.10 -12.07
C TRP A 96 0.30 11.48 -12.83
N SER A 97 -0.41 12.29 -13.61
CA SER A 97 -1.66 11.88 -14.25
C SER A 97 -1.51 10.74 -15.26
N HIS A 98 -0.37 10.64 -15.92
CA HIS A 98 -0.17 9.56 -16.90
C HIS A 98 0.12 8.22 -16.22
N ALA A 99 0.54 8.23 -14.97
CA ALA A 99 0.88 7.01 -14.25
C ALA A 99 -0.34 6.16 -13.96
N GLU A 100 -1.54 6.75 -13.99
CA GLU A 100 -2.77 6.02 -13.74
C GLU A 100 -2.99 4.91 -14.77
N ILE A 101 -2.77 5.24 -16.04
CA ILE A 101 -2.93 4.27 -17.13
C ILE A 101 -1.87 3.17 -17.00
N ASP A 102 -0.62 3.56 -16.77
CA ASP A 102 0.47 2.60 -16.66
C ASP A 102 0.27 1.67 -15.47
N ALA A 103 -0.18 2.20 -14.33
CA ALA A 103 -0.42 1.41 -13.14
C ALA A 103 -1.61 0.46 -13.34
N GLN A 104 -2.63 0.89 -14.08
CA GLN A 104 -3.77 0.04 -14.38
C GLN A 104 -3.33 -1.16 -15.23
N VAL A 105 -2.51 -0.92 -16.23
CA VAL A 105 -1.97 -1.99 -17.07
C VAL A 105 -1.09 -2.93 -16.24
N ALA A 106 -0.35 -2.40 -15.27
CA ALA A 106 0.51 -3.20 -14.41
C ALA A 106 -0.25 -3.93 -13.30
N GLY A 107 -1.54 -3.63 -13.10
CA GLY A 107 -2.37 -4.40 -12.18
C GLY A 107 -2.68 -3.76 -10.84
N ALA A 108 -2.75 -2.43 -10.76
CA ALA A 108 -3.18 -1.76 -9.53
C ALA A 108 -4.68 -1.94 -9.32
N ASP A 109 -5.09 -2.02 -8.06
CA ASP A 109 -6.51 -2.22 -7.72
C ASP A 109 -7.24 -0.89 -7.56
N ARG A 110 -6.56 0.13 -7.07
CA ARG A 110 -7.16 1.47 -6.88
C ARG A 110 -6.12 2.54 -7.11
N PHE A 111 -6.58 3.74 -7.43
CA PHE A 111 -5.72 4.91 -7.64
C PHE A 111 -6.19 6.05 -6.78
N VAL A 112 -5.26 6.77 -6.16
CA VAL A 112 -5.54 7.95 -5.37
C VAL A 112 -4.56 9.03 -5.81
N SER A 113 -5.07 10.19 -6.23
CA SER A 113 -4.22 11.28 -6.73
C SER A 113 -3.66 12.10 -5.58
N LYS A 114 -2.45 12.62 -5.75
CA LYS A 114 -1.85 13.55 -4.79
C LYS A 114 -2.18 14.97 -5.22
N PRO A 115 -2.50 15.87 -4.29
CA PRO A 115 -2.70 15.62 -2.87
C PRO A 115 -3.97 14.79 -2.68
N PHE A 116 -3.92 13.80 -1.82
CA PHE A 116 -5.05 12.88 -1.72
C PHE A 116 -6.08 13.33 -0.69
N ASP A 117 -7.31 12.93 -0.95
CA ASP A 117 -8.41 13.11 -0.01
C ASP A 117 -8.31 11.98 1.02
N PRO A 118 -8.20 12.30 2.32
CA PRO A 118 -8.12 11.25 3.34
C PRO A 118 -9.25 10.23 3.28
N ASP A 119 -10.48 10.69 2.99
CA ASP A 119 -11.61 9.79 2.91
C ASP A 119 -11.50 8.84 1.72
N GLU A 120 -10.97 9.32 0.61
CA GLU A 120 -10.77 8.50 -0.58
C GLU A 120 -9.78 7.38 -0.28
N LEU A 121 -8.66 7.70 0.38
CA LEU A 121 -7.67 6.70 0.72
C LEU A 121 -8.25 5.68 1.72
N SER A 122 -8.90 6.15 2.77
CA SER A 122 -9.50 5.27 3.78
C SER A 122 -10.52 4.34 3.16
N THR A 123 -11.38 4.86 2.29
CA THR A 123 -12.41 4.07 1.64
C THR A 123 -11.80 2.98 0.75
N ALA A 124 -10.77 3.34 -0.03
CA ALA A 124 -10.10 2.38 -0.91
C ALA A 124 -9.51 1.23 -0.10
N VAL A 125 -8.84 1.54 1.00
CA VAL A 125 -8.23 0.53 1.85
C VAL A 125 -9.28 -0.36 2.50
N GLU A 126 -10.33 0.24 3.04
CA GLU A 126 -11.41 -0.51 3.70
C GLU A 126 -12.09 -1.46 2.73
N GLU A 127 -12.36 -0.99 1.51
CA GLU A 127 -13.04 -1.83 0.52
C GLU A 127 -12.16 -3.00 0.08
N LEU A 128 -10.87 -2.77 -0.09
CA LEU A 128 -9.96 -3.84 -0.53
C LEU A 128 -9.69 -4.87 0.56
N LEU A 129 -9.78 -4.46 1.83
CA LEU A 129 -9.56 -5.38 2.96
C LEU A 129 -10.85 -6.00 3.49
N ALA A 130 -11.98 -5.61 2.94
CA ALA A 130 -13.27 -6.12 3.40
C ALA A 130 -13.47 -7.60 3.10
#